data_eb2f715d730ddfa90cb57bab5e1451a0
#
_entry.id   eb2f715d730ddfa90cb57bab5e1451a0
#
_cell.length_a   1.000
_cell.length_b   1.000
_cell.length_c   1.000
_cell.angle_alpha   90.00
_cell.angle_beta   90.00
_cell.angle_gamma   90.00
#
_symmetry.space_group_name_H-M   'P 1'
#
loop_
_entity.id
_entity.type
_entity.pdbx_description
1 polymer ?
#
loop_
_entity_poly.entity_id
_entity_poly.type
_entity_poly.pdbx_seq_one_letter_code
_entity_poly.pdbx_strand_id
1 'polypeptide(L)'
;MKKLFIVEGYNDQLFCRHFLQESGSYPEDKIDIFVNSAKADDLRPNQTRAITRFSQRSSPYRVLIKSEIGRGNLISLLEKQIVNVLVNLYEIAPVVIFDHDRRNPQRDFDGIFESVRRRSNHIDFELRNNRSFLSGDILLRNYDLVKNIGNDSKVLSNFDFLTFRTSLEIVAGIGELFDDTAKEEKIHELVTSLKRTAVARLFE
;
A
#
# COMPACT_ATOMS: atom_id res chain seq x y z
N MET A 1 -14.59 5.90 6.06
CA MET A 1 -13.26 5.39 6.43
C MET A 1 -12.23 6.10 5.55
N LYS A 2 -11.05 6.46 6.07
CA LYS A 2 -9.97 7.06 5.28
C LYS A 2 -9.15 5.96 4.62
N LYS A 3 -8.66 6.18 3.38
CA LYS A 3 -7.81 5.24 2.64
C LYS A 3 -6.34 5.71 2.68
N LEU A 4 -5.42 4.81 2.97
CA LEU A 4 -3.98 5.07 2.97
C LEU A 4 -3.31 4.13 1.98
N PHE A 5 -2.90 4.64 0.83
CA PHE A 5 -2.08 3.91 -0.13
C PHE A 5 -0.60 4.13 0.20
N ILE A 6 0.13 3.06 0.40
CA ILE A 6 1.59 3.07 0.61
C ILE A 6 2.20 2.40 -0.61
N VAL A 7 2.98 3.15 -1.38
CA VAL A 7 3.45 2.73 -2.69
C VAL A 7 4.97 2.84 -2.79
N GLU A 8 5.57 2.03 -3.66
CA GLU A 8 7.01 2.00 -3.82
C GLU A 8 7.56 3.22 -4.55
N GLY A 9 6.91 3.62 -5.66
CA GLY A 9 7.44 4.61 -6.56
C GLY A 9 6.42 5.53 -7.21
N TYR A 10 6.92 6.30 -8.19
CA TYR A 10 6.12 7.28 -8.93
C TYR A 10 5.05 6.61 -9.81
N ASN A 11 5.39 5.52 -10.49
CA ASN A 11 4.44 4.82 -11.37
C ASN A 11 3.29 4.20 -10.57
N ASP A 12 3.56 3.65 -9.38
CA ASP A 12 2.51 3.17 -8.48
C ASP A 12 1.63 4.32 -7.97
N GLN A 13 2.21 5.50 -7.74
CA GLN A 13 1.46 6.70 -7.38
C GLN A 13 0.51 7.11 -8.51
N LEU A 14 0.96 7.11 -9.76
CA LEU A 14 0.13 7.38 -10.93
C LEU A 14 -0.99 6.34 -11.07
N PHE A 15 -0.66 5.06 -10.88
CA PHE A 15 -1.63 3.98 -10.88
C PHE A 15 -2.76 4.21 -9.85
N CYS A 16 -2.42 4.55 -8.61
CA CYS A 16 -3.39 4.89 -7.59
C CYS A 16 -4.25 6.09 -7.99
N ARG A 17 -3.61 7.15 -8.50
CA ARG A 17 -4.31 8.37 -8.91
C ARG A 17 -5.32 8.12 -10.01
N HIS A 18 -4.94 7.39 -11.06
CA HIS A 18 -5.85 7.05 -12.15
C HIS A 18 -7.03 6.20 -11.67
N PHE A 19 -6.79 5.21 -10.79
CA PHE A 19 -7.90 4.43 -10.22
C PHE A 19 -8.87 5.30 -9.42
N LEU A 20 -8.37 6.20 -8.59
CA LEU A 20 -9.21 7.09 -7.78
C LEU A 20 -10.02 8.05 -8.66
N GLN A 21 -9.42 8.59 -9.72
CA GLN A 21 -10.11 9.44 -10.69
C GLN A 21 -11.19 8.66 -11.44
N GLU A 22 -10.87 7.48 -11.93
CA GLU A 22 -11.78 6.63 -12.68
C GLU A 22 -12.93 6.05 -11.84
N SER A 23 -12.68 5.76 -10.55
CA SER A 23 -13.74 5.32 -9.64
C SER A 23 -14.73 6.42 -9.31
N GLY A 24 -14.30 7.68 -9.38
CA GLY A 24 -15.09 8.84 -8.96
C GLY A 24 -15.47 8.84 -7.48
N SER A 25 -14.91 7.91 -6.69
CA SER A 25 -15.26 7.72 -5.29
C SER A 25 -14.77 8.84 -4.38
N TYR A 26 -13.71 9.54 -4.82
CA TYR A 26 -13.11 10.63 -4.05
C TYR A 26 -12.87 11.86 -4.93
N PRO A 27 -13.40 13.05 -4.56
CA PRO A 27 -13.05 14.31 -5.21
C PRO A 27 -11.55 14.59 -5.09
N GLU A 28 -10.96 15.22 -6.09
CA GLU A 28 -9.50 15.46 -6.17
C GLU A 28 -9.00 16.30 -4.96
N ASP A 29 -9.79 17.25 -4.47
CA ASP A 29 -9.49 18.05 -3.29
C ASP A 29 -9.48 17.23 -1.97
N LYS A 30 -9.90 15.96 -2.01
CA LYS A 30 -9.88 15.02 -0.87
C LYS A 30 -8.73 14.03 -0.94
N ILE A 31 -7.88 14.12 -1.96
CA ILE A 31 -6.71 13.26 -2.15
C ILE A 31 -5.46 14.07 -1.82
N ASP A 32 -4.65 13.59 -0.88
CA ASP A 32 -3.32 14.12 -0.55
C ASP A 32 -2.25 13.18 -1.08
N ILE A 33 -1.18 13.75 -1.61
CA ILE A 33 -0.04 12.99 -2.14
C ILE A 33 1.20 13.42 -1.37
N PHE A 34 1.85 12.46 -0.73
CA PHE A 34 3.10 12.65 -0.03
C PHE A 34 4.20 11.82 -0.68
N VAL A 35 5.21 12.50 -1.19
CA VAL A 35 6.41 11.87 -1.75
C VAL A 35 7.53 12.00 -0.72
N ASN A 36 8.12 10.87 -0.36
CA ASN A 36 9.27 10.86 0.53
C ASN A 36 10.47 11.52 -0.17
N SER A 37 11.11 12.51 0.46
CA SER A 37 12.30 13.11 -0.11
C SER A 37 13.52 12.21 0.15
N ALA A 38 14.33 11.97 -0.89
CA ALA A 38 15.45 11.02 -0.87
C ALA A 38 16.63 11.38 0.05
N LYS A 39 16.54 12.44 0.84
CA LYS A 39 17.58 12.78 1.82
C LYS A 39 17.37 11.98 3.10
N ALA A 40 18.15 10.92 3.22
CA ALA A 40 18.01 9.85 4.22
C ALA A 40 18.03 10.29 5.69
N ASP A 41 18.66 11.42 6.02
CA ASP A 41 18.87 11.81 7.41
C ASP A 41 17.64 12.48 8.07
N ASP A 42 16.73 13.05 7.27
CA ASP A 42 15.51 13.70 7.76
C ASP A 42 14.25 12.83 7.77
N LEU A 43 14.36 11.57 7.38
CA LEU A 43 13.22 10.74 6.98
C LEU A 43 12.33 10.27 8.11
N ARG A 44 12.87 9.99 9.27
CA ARG A 44 12.12 9.29 10.34
C ARG A 44 10.97 10.10 10.95
N PRO A 45 11.12 11.40 11.24
CA PRO A 45 10.02 12.20 11.78
C PRO A 45 8.96 12.55 10.74
N ASN A 46 9.35 12.73 9.46
CA ASN A 46 8.43 13.20 8.42
C ASN A 46 7.51 12.09 7.89
N GLN A 47 7.98 10.86 7.81
CA GLN A 47 7.16 9.71 7.38
C GLN A 47 5.98 9.47 8.32
N THR A 48 6.23 9.47 9.61
CA THR A 48 5.18 9.30 10.62
C THR A 48 4.26 10.53 10.66
N ARG A 49 4.80 11.72 10.47
CA ARG A 49 4.01 12.97 10.50
C ARG A 49 2.95 13.02 9.40
N ALA A 50 3.26 12.58 8.18
CA ALA A 50 2.28 12.59 7.08
C ALA A 50 1.07 11.71 7.44
N ILE A 51 1.29 10.48 7.89
CA ILE A 51 0.23 9.57 8.31
C ILE A 51 -0.51 10.12 9.53
N THR A 52 0.20 10.64 10.52
CA THR A 52 -0.40 11.20 11.74
C THR A 52 -1.26 12.43 11.41
N ARG A 53 -0.80 13.34 10.55
CA ARG A 53 -1.60 14.49 10.12
C ARG A 53 -2.83 14.05 9.34
N PHE A 54 -2.68 13.09 8.43
CA PHE A 54 -3.78 12.51 7.68
C PHE A 54 -4.81 11.86 8.59
N SER A 55 -4.39 11.15 9.66
CA SER A 55 -5.28 10.47 10.60
C SER A 55 -6.15 11.41 11.44
N GLN A 56 -5.72 12.66 11.63
CA GLN A 56 -6.45 13.62 12.44
C GLN A 56 -7.87 13.86 11.89
N ARG A 57 -8.84 14.03 12.80
CA ARG A 57 -10.24 14.35 12.42
C ARG A 57 -10.35 15.67 11.66
N SER A 58 -9.47 16.61 11.95
CA SER A 58 -9.38 17.92 11.28
C SER A 58 -8.80 17.85 9.86
N SER A 59 -8.21 16.74 9.45
CA SER A 59 -7.67 16.59 8.10
C SER A 59 -8.79 16.64 7.07
N PRO A 60 -8.73 17.52 6.06
CA PRO A 60 -9.73 17.62 5.01
C PRO A 60 -9.70 16.43 4.04
N TYR A 61 -8.59 15.68 4.06
CA TYR A 61 -8.33 14.58 3.12
C TYR A 61 -9.02 13.29 3.54
N ARG A 62 -9.45 12.52 2.55
CA ARG A 62 -10.04 11.19 2.69
C ARG A 62 -9.11 10.09 2.20
N VAL A 63 -8.19 10.45 1.32
CA VAL A 63 -7.18 9.56 0.76
C VAL A 63 -5.81 10.18 0.95
N LEU A 64 -4.84 9.37 1.34
CA LEU A 64 -3.42 9.71 1.31
C LEU A 64 -2.69 8.68 0.45
N ILE A 65 -2.01 9.14 -0.60
CA ILE A 65 -1.06 8.34 -1.38
C ILE A 65 0.33 8.68 -0.89
N LYS A 66 1.01 7.73 -0.27
CA LYS A 66 2.36 7.90 0.29
C LYS A 66 3.36 7.08 -0.51
N SER A 67 4.19 7.77 -1.30
CA SER A 67 5.28 7.17 -2.07
C SER A 67 6.59 7.18 -1.28
N GLU A 68 7.22 6.00 -1.18
CA GLU A 68 8.44 5.79 -0.38
C GLU A 68 9.74 6.00 -1.16
N ILE A 69 9.66 6.18 -2.46
CA ILE A 69 10.83 6.27 -3.36
C ILE A 69 11.80 5.10 -3.14
N GLY A 70 11.30 3.92 -3.52
CA GLY A 70 12.06 2.69 -3.58
C GLY A 70 11.72 1.67 -2.50
N ARG A 71 11.94 0.43 -2.88
CA ARG A 71 11.60 -0.78 -2.15
C ARG A 71 12.16 -0.83 -0.72
N GLY A 72 13.42 -0.44 -0.54
CA GLY A 72 14.05 -0.48 0.77
C GLY A 72 13.36 0.43 1.80
N ASN A 73 12.91 1.60 1.37
CA ASN A 73 12.15 2.53 2.19
C ASN A 73 10.76 1.99 2.50
N LEU A 74 10.07 1.41 1.50
CA LEU A 74 8.77 0.77 1.68
C LEU A 74 8.85 -0.37 2.71
N ILE A 75 9.80 -1.29 2.56
CA ILE A 75 10.01 -2.38 3.51
C ILE A 75 10.29 -1.83 4.91
N SER A 76 11.18 -0.84 5.03
CA SER A 76 11.49 -0.22 6.31
C SER A 76 10.27 0.45 6.97
N LEU A 77 9.39 1.06 6.18
CA LEU A 77 8.14 1.61 6.69
C LEU A 77 7.22 0.50 7.20
N LEU A 78 7.02 -0.56 6.40
CA LEU A 78 6.18 -1.69 6.80
C LEU A 78 6.69 -2.32 8.09
N GLU A 79 7.97 -2.62 8.18
CA GLU A 79 8.58 -3.21 9.37
C GLU A 79 8.41 -2.36 10.64
N LYS A 80 8.45 -1.03 10.50
CA LYS A 80 8.49 -0.12 11.66
C LYS A 80 7.14 0.47 12.01
N GLN A 81 6.25 0.63 11.04
CA GLN A 81 5.06 1.46 11.20
C GLN A 81 3.75 0.75 10.94
N ILE A 82 3.72 -0.32 10.13
CA ILE A 82 2.43 -0.91 9.72
C ILE A 82 1.62 -1.41 10.92
N VAL A 83 2.26 -2.02 11.91
CA VAL A 83 1.56 -2.48 13.12
C VAL A 83 1.00 -1.29 13.89
N ASN A 84 1.78 -0.21 14.04
CA ASN A 84 1.31 1.01 14.70
C ASN A 84 0.12 1.64 13.97
N VAL A 85 0.15 1.66 12.63
CA VAL A 85 -0.97 2.15 11.82
C VAL A 85 -2.21 1.28 12.07
N LEU A 86 -2.08 -0.04 11.98
CA LEU A 86 -3.19 -0.97 12.14
C LEU A 86 -3.78 -0.98 13.56
N VAL A 87 -2.94 -0.81 14.59
CA VAL A 87 -3.38 -0.83 16.00
C VAL A 87 -3.99 0.51 16.42
N ASN A 88 -3.36 1.62 16.04
CA ASN A 88 -3.70 2.94 16.59
C ASN A 88 -4.58 3.77 15.67
N LEU A 89 -4.68 3.43 14.39
CA LEU A 89 -5.39 4.21 13.38
C LEU A 89 -6.50 3.38 12.73
N TYR A 90 -7.35 2.76 13.54
CA TYR A 90 -8.43 1.85 13.11
C TYR A 90 -9.46 2.49 12.15
N GLU A 91 -9.50 3.82 12.03
CA GLU A 91 -10.34 4.53 11.06
C GLU A 91 -9.71 4.60 9.65
N ILE A 92 -8.46 4.13 9.50
CA ILE A 92 -7.72 4.12 8.23
C ILE A 92 -7.69 2.70 7.68
N ALA A 93 -7.99 2.57 6.38
CA ALA A 93 -7.80 1.33 5.64
C ALA A 93 -6.48 1.42 4.83
N PRO A 94 -5.41 0.75 5.27
CA PRO A 94 -4.15 0.73 4.52
C PRO A 94 -4.26 -0.20 3.31
N VAL A 95 -3.69 0.25 2.19
CA VAL A 95 -3.44 -0.55 1.00
C VAL A 95 -1.97 -0.39 0.65
N VAL A 96 -1.24 -1.49 0.60
CA VAL A 96 0.18 -1.49 0.23
C VAL A 96 0.30 -1.99 -1.21
N ILE A 97 1.03 -1.26 -2.04
CA ILE A 97 1.31 -1.64 -3.43
C ILE A 97 2.80 -1.90 -3.58
N PHE A 98 3.15 -3.04 -4.14
CA PHE A 98 4.50 -3.56 -4.09
C PHE A 98 4.84 -4.43 -5.29
N ASP A 99 6.03 -4.24 -5.87
CA ASP A 99 6.54 -5.05 -6.96
C ASP A 99 7.35 -6.24 -6.46
N HIS A 100 7.17 -7.40 -7.10
CA HIS A 100 7.92 -8.60 -6.73
C HIS A 100 9.27 -8.76 -7.41
N ASP A 101 9.53 -8.00 -8.47
CA ASP A 101 10.80 -8.03 -9.23
C ASP A 101 11.31 -9.45 -9.54
N ARG A 102 10.41 -10.34 -9.96
CA ARG A 102 10.71 -11.76 -10.27
C ARG A 102 11.19 -12.59 -9.05
N ARG A 103 11.11 -12.08 -7.83
CA ARG A 103 11.42 -12.82 -6.61
C ARG A 103 10.23 -13.66 -6.16
N ASN A 104 10.48 -14.56 -5.21
CA ASN A 104 9.38 -15.33 -4.63
C ASN A 104 8.54 -14.42 -3.72
N PRO A 105 7.30 -14.10 -4.13
CA PRO A 105 6.44 -13.19 -3.40
C PRO A 105 6.23 -13.62 -1.94
N GLN A 106 5.99 -14.91 -1.73
CA GLN A 106 5.68 -15.44 -0.41
C GLN A 106 6.86 -15.27 0.55
N ARG A 107 8.08 -15.54 0.08
CA ARG A 107 9.28 -15.42 0.90
C ARG A 107 9.54 -13.96 1.32
N ASP A 108 9.30 -13.01 0.41
CA ASP A 108 9.45 -11.58 0.74
C ASP A 108 8.43 -11.16 1.79
N PHE A 109 7.20 -11.64 1.68
CA PHE A 109 6.14 -11.39 2.67
C PHE A 109 6.45 -11.99 4.03
N ASP A 110 6.79 -13.27 4.05
CA ASP A 110 7.11 -13.97 5.30
C ASP A 110 8.29 -13.28 5.99
N GLY A 111 9.28 -12.80 5.23
CA GLY A 111 10.40 -12.02 5.74
C GLY A 111 9.98 -10.67 6.34
N ILE A 112 9.11 -9.92 5.67
CA ILE A 112 8.58 -8.65 6.17
C ILE A 112 7.79 -8.89 7.47
N PHE A 113 6.89 -9.86 7.49
CA PHE A 113 6.06 -10.15 8.65
C PHE A 113 6.85 -10.69 9.82
N GLU A 114 7.85 -11.51 9.58
CA GLU A 114 8.74 -11.98 10.62
C GLU A 114 9.58 -10.82 11.23
N SER A 115 10.04 -9.88 10.38
CA SER A 115 10.70 -8.66 10.85
C SER A 115 9.76 -7.76 11.67
N VAL A 116 8.52 -7.59 11.22
CA VAL A 116 7.49 -6.83 11.96
C VAL A 116 7.25 -7.46 13.32
N ARG A 117 7.09 -8.79 13.37
CA ARG A 117 6.89 -9.55 14.60
C ARG A 117 8.06 -9.41 15.57
N ARG A 118 9.30 -9.54 15.10
CA ARG A 118 10.51 -9.43 15.94
C ARG A 118 10.71 -8.03 16.50
N ARG A 119 10.41 -6.99 15.70
CA ARG A 119 10.66 -5.59 16.11
C ARG A 119 9.56 -4.98 16.98
N SER A 120 8.34 -5.50 16.87
CA SER A 120 7.22 -4.89 17.57
C SER A 120 7.19 -5.21 19.06
N ASN A 121 8.04 -6.09 19.59
CA ASN A 121 7.94 -6.66 20.94
C ASN A 121 6.52 -7.17 21.28
N HIS A 122 5.67 -7.29 20.29
CA HIS A 122 4.29 -7.69 20.41
C HIS A 122 4.18 -9.16 20.01
N ILE A 123 4.62 -10.05 20.90
CA ILE A 123 4.57 -11.51 20.73
C ILE A 123 3.13 -11.98 20.46
N ASP A 124 2.16 -11.19 20.86
CA ASP A 124 0.74 -11.51 20.80
C ASP A 124 0.04 -11.18 19.47
N PHE A 125 0.75 -10.59 18.50
CA PHE A 125 0.14 -10.24 17.21
C PHE A 125 0.53 -11.21 16.10
N GLU A 126 -0.47 -11.58 15.30
CA GLU A 126 -0.32 -12.41 14.11
C GLU A 126 -0.93 -11.69 12.91
N LEU A 127 -0.28 -11.78 11.76
CA LEU A 127 -0.84 -11.37 10.49
C LEU A 127 -1.35 -12.62 9.77
N ARG A 128 -2.66 -12.70 9.60
CA ARG A 128 -3.34 -13.86 9.02
C ARG A 128 -3.91 -13.49 7.66
N ASN A 129 -3.50 -14.24 6.62
CA ASN A 129 -4.11 -14.07 5.29
C ASN A 129 -5.58 -14.49 5.34
N ASN A 130 -6.46 -13.55 5.07
CA ASN A 130 -7.91 -13.75 5.05
C ASN A 130 -8.40 -14.11 3.65
N ARG A 131 -7.95 -13.37 2.62
CA ARG A 131 -8.38 -13.57 1.23
C ARG A 131 -7.23 -13.35 0.27
N SER A 132 -7.24 -14.11 -0.82
CA SER A 132 -6.33 -13.91 -1.94
C SER A 132 -7.10 -13.92 -3.24
N PHE A 133 -6.75 -13.04 -4.15
CA PHE A 133 -7.32 -12.94 -5.49
C PHE A 133 -6.17 -12.76 -6.48
N LEU A 134 -6.17 -13.56 -7.55
CA LEU A 134 -5.18 -13.51 -8.62
C LEU A 134 -5.88 -13.14 -9.93
N SER A 135 -5.39 -12.12 -10.62
CA SER A 135 -5.83 -11.72 -11.95
C SER A 135 -4.61 -11.47 -12.83
N GLY A 136 -4.31 -12.41 -13.72
CA GLY A 136 -3.09 -12.35 -14.52
C GLY A 136 -1.84 -12.27 -13.64
N ASP A 137 -1.08 -11.20 -13.80
CA ASP A 137 0.14 -10.92 -13.04
C ASP A 137 -0.09 -10.05 -11.79
N ILE A 138 -1.33 -9.82 -11.40
CA ILE A 138 -1.70 -9.01 -10.24
C ILE A 138 -2.28 -9.92 -9.15
N LEU A 139 -1.67 -9.84 -7.97
CA LEU A 139 -2.10 -10.58 -6.79
C LEU A 139 -2.56 -9.61 -5.71
N LEU A 140 -3.83 -9.70 -5.34
CA LEU A 140 -4.42 -9.00 -4.22
C LEU A 140 -4.58 -9.94 -3.04
N ARG A 141 -4.10 -9.55 -1.88
CA ARG A 141 -4.27 -10.26 -0.61
C ARG A 141 -4.83 -9.32 0.45
N ASN A 142 -5.72 -9.84 1.26
CA ASN A 142 -6.20 -9.17 2.46
C ASN A 142 -5.63 -9.89 3.69
N TYR A 143 -5.06 -9.12 4.61
CA TYR A 143 -4.50 -9.61 5.87
C TYR A 143 -5.24 -9.03 7.06
N ASP A 144 -5.58 -9.91 8.00
CA ASP A 144 -6.07 -9.52 9.31
C ASP A 144 -4.90 -9.39 10.29
N LEU A 145 -4.87 -8.31 11.05
CA LEU A 145 -4.06 -8.22 12.25
C LEU A 145 -4.86 -8.83 13.40
N VAL A 146 -4.39 -9.95 13.91
CA VAL A 146 -5.03 -10.70 14.98
C VAL A 146 -4.21 -10.54 16.26
N LYS A 147 -4.88 -10.22 17.37
CA LYS A 147 -4.28 -10.26 18.71
C LYS A 147 -4.69 -11.54 19.39
N ASN A 148 -3.70 -12.32 19.85
CA ASN A 148 -3.92 -13.51 20.67
C ASN A 148 -4.01 -13.11 22.16
N ILE A 149 -5.08 -13.53 22.84
CA ILE A 149 -5.35 -13.22 24.25
C ILE A 149 -5.63 -14.55 24.95
N GLY A 150 -4.59 -15.17 25.49
CA GLY A 150 -4.69 -16.53 26.04
C GLY A 150 -5.07 -17.53 24.94
N ASN A 151 -6.20 -18.21 25.10
CA ASN A 151 -6.72 -19.17 24.11
C ASN A 151 -7.64 -18.55 23.05
N ASP A 152 -7.94 -17.25 23.18
CA ASP A 152 -8.82 -16.53 22.25
C ASP A 152 -8.00 -15.68 21.27
N SER A 153 -8.62 -15.35 20.13
CA SER A 153 -8.03 -14.45 19.18
C SER A 153 -9.04 -13.37 18.72
N LYS A 154 -8.57 -12.13 18.60
CA LYS A 154 -9.40 -11.00 18.20
C LYS A 154 -8.79 -10.31 16.98
N VAL A 155 -9.58 -10.17 15.90
CA VAL A 155 -9.20 -9.32 14.77
C VAL A 155 -9.31 -7.86 15.21
N LEU A 156 -8.22 -7.13 15.08
CA LEU A 156 -8.13 -5.70 15.44
C LEU A 156 -8.35 -4.81 14.23
N SER A 157 -7.75 -5.16 13.11
CA SER A 157 -7.75 -4.38 11.88
C SER A 157 -7.43 -5.29 10.70
N ASN A 158 -7.59 -4.77 9.50
CA ASN A 158 -7.15 -5.44 8.29
C ASN A 158 -6.47 -4.45 7.34
N PHE A 159 -5.74 -4.96 6.37
CA PHE A 159 -5.16 -4.18 5.29
C PHE A 159 -5.05 -5.02 4.01
N ASP A 160 -5.03 -4.32 2.90
CA ASP A 160 -4.90 -4.93 1.60
C ASP A 160 -3.47 -4.80 1.07
N PHE A 161 -3.07 -5.80 0.32
CA PHE A 161 -1.75 -5.89 -0.28
C PHE A 161 -1.90 -6.24 -1.75
N LEU A 162 -1.63 -5.27 -2.59
CA LEU A 162 -1.64 -5.41 -4.04
C LEU A 162 -0.21 -5.59 -4.55
N THR A 163 0.04 -6.65 -5.27
CA THR A 163 1.36 -6.94 -5.78
C THR A 163 1.34 -7.28 -7.25
N PHE A 164 2.37 -6.85 -7.96
CA PHE A 164 2.64 -7.24 -9.34
C PHE A 164 3.69 -8.37 -9.32
N ARG A 165 3.42 -9.48 -10.03
CA ARG A 165 4.34 -10.65 -10.05
C ARG A 165 5.72 -10.33 -10.63
N THR A 166 5.77 -9.33 -11.47
CA THR A 166 7.01 -8.74 -11.99
C THR A 166 7.15 -7.33 -11.44
N SER A 167 6.87 -6.32 -12.25
CA SER A 167 6.72 -4.94 -11.81
C SER A 167 5.50 -4.32 -12.46
N LEU A 168 5.01 -3.21 -11.91
CA LEU A 168 3.92 -2.44 -12.51
C LEU A 168 4.25 -2.06 -13.95
N GLU A 169 5.49 -1.65 -14.22
CA GLU A 169 5.93 -1.26 -15.56
C GLU A 169 5.78 -2.41 -16.56
N ILE A 170 6.20 -3.61 -16.19
CA ILE A 170 6.10 -4.79 -17.07
C ILE A 170 4.63 -5.14 -17.31
N VAL A 171 3.81 -5.13 -16.25
CA VAL A 171 2.38 -5.44 -16.35
C VAL A 171 1.63 -4.40 -17.17
N ALA A 172 2.01 -3.14 -17.09
CA ALA A 172 1.44 -2.05 -17.90
C ALA A 172 2.01 -1.99 -19.33
N GLY A 173 3.07 -2.75 -19.65
CA GLY A 173 3.74 -2.71 -20.94
C GLY A 173 4.58 -1.45 -21.17
N ILE A 174 5.12 -0.87 -20.09
CA ILE A 174 5.97 0.32 -20.15
C ILE A 174 7.38 -0.10 -20.57
N GLY A 175 7.85 0.45 -21.70
CA GLY A 175 9.23 0.25 -22.17
C GLY A 175 10.20 1.26 -21.55
N GLU A 176 11.49 0.90 -21.51
CA GLU A 176 12.57 1.74 -20.95
C GLU A 176 12.70 3.11 -21.62
N LEU A 177 12.31 3.22 -22.90
CA LEU A 177 12.43 4.47 -23.69
C LEU A 177 11.16 5.34 -23.65
N PHE A 178 10.15 4.96 -22.88
CA PHE A 178 8.92 5.75 -22.80
C PHE A 178 9.16 7.02 -22.00
N ASP A 179 8.70 8.15 -22.53
CA ASP A 179 8.60 9.39 -21.78
C ASP A 179 7.46 9.33 -20.74
N ASP A 180 7.35 10.36 -19.93
CA ASP A 180 6.38 10.37 -18.82
C ASP A 180 4.92 10.35 -19.33
N THR A 181 4.64 10.94 -20.49
CA THR A 181 3.31 10.94 -21.11
C THR A 181 2.92 9.52 -21.56
N ALA A 182 3.84 8.84 -22.27
CA ALA A 182 3.60 7.47 -22.72
C ALA A 182 3.45 6.48 -21.55
N LYS A 183 4.20 6.69 -20.45
CA LYS A 183 4.04 5.90 -19.22
C LYS A 183 2.66 6.11 -18.60
N GLU A 184 2.23 7.37 -18.50
CA GLU A 184 0.92 7.71 -17.95
C GLU A 184 -0.22 7.10 -18.76
N GLU A 185 -0.14 7.12 -20.09
CA GLU A 185 -1.11 6.47 -20.98
C GLU A 185 -1.18 4.96 -20.75
N LYS A 186 -0.03 4.28 -20.63
CA LYS A 186 0.00 2.84 -20.36
C LYS A 186 -0.56 2.47 -19.00
N ILE A 187 -0.30 3.24 -17.97
CA ILE A 187 -0.88 3.06 -16.67
C ILE A 187 -2.40 3.25 -16.72
N HIS A 188 -2.88 4.25 -17.45
CA HIS A 188 -4.31 4.49 -17.66
C HIS A 188 -5.00 3.33 -18.40
N GLU A 189 -4.37 2.77 -19.46
CA GLU A 189 -4.86 1.56 -20.15
C GLU A 189 -5.00 0.39 -19.18
N LEU A 190 -3.97 0.14 -18.36
CA LEU A 190 -4.01 -0.91 -17.33
C LEU A 190 -5.14 -0.69 -16.34
N VAL A 191 -5.27 0.50 -15.78
CA VAL A 191 -6.36 0.86 -14.85
C VAL A 191 -7.72 0.60 -15.47
N THR A 192 -7.91 1.01 -16.74
CA THR A 192 -9.17 0.79 -17.48
C THR A 192 -9.48 -0.70 -17.61
N SER A 193 -8.48 -1.54 -17.85
CA SER A 193 -8.65 -3.00 -17.95
C SER A 193 -9.05 -3.64 -16.60
N LEU A 194 -8.66 -3.02 -15.50
CA LEU A 194 -8.88 -3.54 -14.15
C LEU A 194 -10.18 -3.04 -13.46
N LYS A 195 -10.90 -2.09 -14.07
CA LYS A 195 -12.12 -1.47 -13.49
C LYS A 195 -13.20 -2.47 -13.02
N ARG A 196 -13.29 -3.63 -13.64
CA ARG A 196 -14.30 -4.67 -13.31
C ARG A 196 -13.73 -5.82 -12.49
N THR A 197 -12.55 -5.66 -11.93
CA THR A 197 -11.88 -6.68 -11.15
C THR A 197 -12.01 -6.41 -9.65
N ALA A 198 -11.54 -7.35 -8.83
CA ALA A 198 -11.46 -7.15 -7.38
C ALA A 198 -10.50 -6.00 -7.00
N VAL A 199 -9.54 -5.66 -7.88
CA VAL A 199 -8.59 -4.55 -7.67
C VAL A 199 -9.33 -3.21 -7.56
N ALA A 200 -10.35 -2.97 -8.39
CA ALA A 200 -11.12 -1.72 -8.37
C ALA A 200 -11.73 -1.41 -6.99
N ARG A 201 -12.13 -2.45 -6.26
CA ARG A 201 -12.75 -2.30 -4.92
C ARG A 201 -11.80 -1.68 -3.88
N LEU A 202 -10.50 -1.73 -4.10
CA LEU A 202 -9.54 -1.07 -3.22
C LEU A 202 -9.68 0.45 -3.25
N PHE A 203 -10.16 0.98 -4.36
CA PHE A 203 -10.23 2.42 -4.65
C PHE A 203 -11.64 3.00 -4.48
N GLU A 204 -12.60 2.18 -4.09
CA GLU A 204 -13.95 2.56 -3.66
C GLU A 204 -13.98 2.78 -2.12
#